data_b0f18ed1cdef734b71b4d8771b5867e2
#
_entry.id   b0f18ed1cdef734b71b4d8771b5867e2
#
_cell.length_a   1.000
_cell.length_b   1.000
_cell.length_c   1.000
_cell.angle_alpha   90.00
_cell.angle_beta   90.00
_cell.angle_gamma   90.00
#
_symmetry.space_group_name_H-M   'P 1'
#
loop_
_entity.id
_entity.type
_entity.pdbx_description
1 polymer ?
#
loop_
_entity_poly.entity_id
_entity_poly.type
_entity_poly.pdbx_seq_one_letter_code
_entity_poly.pdbx_strand_id
1 'polypeptide(L)'
;MAGGVPINTVPVDYLTGKKLIFPLCLIISLFFLWGFSYGLLDEVLGVTRLESTGLQVMYFGGGYLCFSPIAAEVLKRKGYKITILMGLAFYSIGAVMFWPTAHFSTPDNNKAAFGGFLACTLVIACGLATLETSANSYAVVIGSPEMASARLQFCQSWNGVASFIGPLIASKAFFSGEASDDLTNVQYVYLAVACAGAAVAVLFFFAKLPEVKEETGRRGSVTETTLEMAVGPDGKVIGEGPLYKQYNMIFGFVAQFCYVGAQVTIATFFINYVTENADYTAAKASQMLSYALIVFTVGRFIAAGLATIFESNFLLTIYAICAIGFNAYIAAGRGTSAVGVLIAIFFFEAPMYPTIFTLGTANLGRHTRRGAGILVMGVSGGAVFPPIQGAIADAASTRISYVVPLVGFCVVLVYVAFHWARHGFHVLRIKAEPVIATSFEGGALGGVVETVHYDAKRLDSTAHEEIRRASVGEVTVKGVTGGVNAH
;
A
#
# COMPACT_ATOMS: atom_id res chain seq x y z
N MET A 1 -16.44 15.41 -22.84
CA MET A 1 -15.37 14.48 -23.25
C MET A 1 -15.48 13.28 -22.33
N ALA A 2 -15.92 12.14 -22.84
CA ALA A 2 -16.07 10.92 -22.05
C ALA A 2 -14.67 10.40 -21.73
N GLY A 3 -14.32 10.39 -20.45
CA GLY A 3 -13.12 9.75 -19.95
C GLY A 3 -13.26 8.24 -20.08
N GLY A 4 -12.69 7.68 -21.13
CA GLY A 4 -12.63 6.23 -21.29
C GLY A 4 -11.80 5.62 -20.17
N VAL A 5 -12.30 4.53 -19.59
CA VAL A 5 -11.54 3.66 -18.69
C VAL A 5 -10.28 3.20 -19.46
N PRO A 6 -9.08 3.27 -18.89
CA PRO A 6 -7.90 2.74 -19.55
C PRO A 6 -8.08 1.23 -19.77
N ILE A 7 -8.33 0.84 -20.98
CA ILE A 7 -8.41 -0.56 -21.39
C ILE A 7 -6.97 -1.06 -21.43
N ASN A 8 -6.60 -1.89 -20.45
CA ASN A 8 -5.32 -2.61 -20.45
C ASN A 8 -5.48 -3.76 -21.46
N THR A 9 -5.13 -3.54 -22.70
CA THR A 9 -5.30 -4.50 -23.82
C THR A 9 -4.18 -5.53 -23.91
N VAL A 10 -3.23 -5.54 -22.99
CA VAL A 10 -2.21 -6.58 -22.93
C VAL A 10 -2.80 -7.79 -22.22
N PRO A 11 -2.85 -8.98 -22.84
CA PRO A 11 -3.19 -10.21 -22.13
C PRO A 11 -2.06 -10.54 -21.15
N VAL A 12 -2.08 -9.91 -20.01
CA VAL A 12 -1.26 -10.34 -18.88
C VAL A 12 -1.97 -11.58 -18.33
N ASP A 13 -1.27 -12.70 -18.20
CA ASP A 13 -1.76 -13.90 -17.53
C ASP A 13 -2.01 -13.59 -16.04
N TYR A 14 -3.15 -12.98 -15.76
CA TYR A 14 -3.56 -12.75 -14.37
C TYR A 14 -3.88 -14.06 -13.71
N LEU A 15 -3.40 -14.22 -12.49
CA LEU A 15 -3.82 -15.35 -11.69
C LEU A 15 -5.28 -15.16 -11.26
N THR A 16 -6.10 -16.16 -11.55
CA THR A 16 -7.52 -16.17 -11.19
C THR A 16 -7.88 -17.40 -10.38
N GLY A 17 -8.95 -17.31 -9.59
CA GLY A 17 -9.49 -18.43 -8.82
C GLY A 17 -8.47 -19.07 -7.89
N LYS A 18 -8.42 -20.41 -7.88
CA LYS A 18 -7.56 -21.17 -6.95
C LYS A 18 -6.06 -20.90 -7.10
N LYS A 19 -5.60 -20.51 -8.30
CA LYS A 19 -4.18 -20.23 -8.56
C LYS A 19 -3.70 -18.95 -7.86
N LEU A 20 -4.61 -18.01 -7.57
CA LEU A 20 -4.30 -16.76 -6.86
C LEU A 20 -4.15 -16.97 -5.34
N ILE A 21 -4.82 -17.98 -4.76
CA ILE A 21 -4.91 -18.15 -3.30
C ILE A 21 -3.52 -18.36 -2.68
N PHE A 22 -2.72 -19.27 -3.21
CA PHE A 22 -1.42 -19.59 -2.62
C PHE A 22 -0.45 -18.41 -2.60
N PRO A 23 -0.21 -17.67 -3.71
CA PRO A 23 0.62 -16.47 -3.67
C PRO A 23 0.06 -15.38 -2.77
N LEU A 24 -1.27 -15.24 -2.70
CA LEU A 24 -1.92 -14.27 -1.83
C LEU A 24 -1.70 -14.59 -0.34
N CYS A 25 -1.81 -15.87 0.06
CA CYS A 25 -1.51 -16.30 1.43
C CYS A 25 -0.04 -16.02 1.79
N LEU A 26 0.89 -16.23 0.87
CA LEU A 26 2.30 -15.88 1.08
C LEU A 26 2.48 -14.38 1.33
N ILE A 27 1.84 -13.54 0.54
CA ILE A 27 1.91 -12.09 0.73
C ILE A 27 1.25 -11.67 2.04
N ILE A 28 0.11 -12.24 2.41
CA ILE A 28 -0.55 -12.01 3.70
C ILE A 28 0.41 -12.33 4.85
N SER A 29 1.21 -13.40 4.77
CA SER A 29 2.18 -13.72 5.83
C SER A 29 3.25 -12.63 6.02
N LEU A 30 3.64 -11.91 4.96
CA LEU A 30 4.55 -10.76 5.05
C LEU A 30 3.88 -9.58 5.75
N PHE A 31 2.64 -9.27 5.39
CA PHE A 31 1.88 -8.20 6.06
C PHE A 31 1.62 -8.51 7.53
N PHE A 32 1.35 -9.77 7.85
CA PHE A 32 1.20 -10.23 9.23
C PHE A 32 2.50 -10.08 10.01
N LEU A 33 3.63 -10.55 9.45
CA LEU A 33 4.95 -10.42 10.07
C LEU A 33 5.31 -8.96 10.35
N TRP A 34 5.04 -8.07 9.39
CA TRP A 34 5.28 -6.64 9.54
C TRP A 34 4.42 -6.02 10.65
N GLY A 35 3.11 -6.28 10.66
CA GLY A 35 2.21 -5.77 11.70
C GLY A 35 2.59 -6.26 13.09
N PHE A 36 2.98 -7.54 13.21
CA PHE A 36 3.43 -8.14 14.46
C PHE A 36 4.65 -7.40 15.04
N SER A 37 5.61 -7.06 14.18
CA SER A 37 6.82 -6.35 14.61
C SER A 37 6.57 -4.90 15.00
N TYR A 38 5.69 -4.22 14.25
CA TYR A 38 5.33 -2.84 14.53
C TYR A 38 4.69 -2.71 15.91
N GLY A 39 3.74 -3.59 16.23
CA GLY A 39 3.10 -3.61 17.55
C GLY A 39 4.05 -3.91 18.71
N LEU A 40 5.12 -4.69 18.48
CA LEU A 40 6.10 -5.02 19.51
C LEU A 40 7.12 -3.91 19.73
N LEU A 41 7.52 -3.17 18.69
CA LEU A 41 8.51 -2.10 18.80
C LEU A 41 8.02 -0.90 19.61
N ASP A 42 6.73 -0.61 19.57
CA ASP A 42 6.14 0.54 20.28
C ASP A 42 6.09 0.35 21.82
N GLU A 43 5.96 -0.89 22.31
CA GLU A 43 5.81 -1.16 23.74
C GLU A 43 7.13 -1.28 24.51
N VAL A 44 8.22 -1.58 23.81
CA VAL A 44 9.45 -2.07 24.47
C VAL A 44 10.40 -0.94 24.88
N LEU A 45 10.27 0.25 24.32
CA LEU A 45 11.23 1.34 24.53
C LEU A 45 10.71 2.36 25.54
N GLY A 46 10.91 2.10 26.83
CA GLY A 46 10.76 3.08 27.93
C GLY A 46 11.79 4.21 27.87
N VAL A 47 12.05 4.76 26.69
CA VAL A 47 13.03 5.81 26.40
C VAL A 47 12.44 7.21 26.59
N THR A 48 13.31 8.19 26.83
CA THR A 48 12.90 9.59 26.91
C THR A 48 12.21 10.06 25.63
N ARG A 49 11.37 11.10 25.73
CA ARG A 49 10.61 11.66 24.58
C ARG A 49 11.50 11.98 23.39
N LEU A 50 12.71 12.49 23.61
CA LEU A 50 13.68 12.84 22.58
C LEU A 50 14.28 11.60 21.89
N GLU A 51 14.59 10.58 22.68
CA GLU A 51 15.13 9.32 22.16
C GLU A 51 14.10 8.53 21.35
N SER A 52 12.85 8.49 21.81
CA SER A 52 11.74 7.91 21.05
C SER A 52 11.56 8.60 19.68
N THR A 53 11.65 9.93 19.64
CA THR A 53 11.61 10.69 18.36
C THR A 53 12.79 10.30 17.46
N GLY A 54 13.98 10.10 18.02
CA GLY A 54 15.16 9.66 17.26
C GLY A 54 14.95 8.30 16.58
N LEU A 55 14.35 7.35 17.29
CA LEU A 55 14.01 6.03 16.73
C LEU A 55 12.98 6.11 15.61
N GLN A 56 11.94 6.94 15.78
CA GLN A 56 10.92 7.16 14.74
C GLN A 56 11.53 7.80 13.48
N VAL A 57 12.39 8.81 13.64
CA VAL A 57 13.09 9.46 12.52
C VAL A 57 13.99 8.46 11.79
N MET A 58 14.70 7.60 12.52
CA MET A 58 15.56 6.57 11.93
C MET A 58 14.73 5.51 11.19
N TYR A 59 13.62 5.08 11.77
CA TYR A 59 12.72 4.12 11.17
C TYR A 59 12.07 4.66 9.89
N PHE A 60 11.35 5.76 9.97
CA PHE A 60 10.60 6.31 8.86
C PHE A 60 11.49 7.05 7.86
N GLY A 61 12.43 7.86 8.34
CA GLY A 61 13.35 8.64 7.50
C GLY A 61 14.50 7.80 6.96
N GLY A 62 15.26 7.13 7.83
CA GLY A 62 16.41 6.31 7.41
C GLY A 62 15.99 5.10 6.59
N GLY A 63 15.05 4.30 7.09
CA GLY A 63 14.58 3.09 6.42
C GLY A 63 13.78 3.37 5.16
N TYR A 64 12.65 4.04 5.30
CA TYR A 64 11.71 4.17 4.18
C TYR A 64 12.13 5.20 3.14
N LEU A 65 12.54 6.41 3.54
CA LEU A 65 12.92 7.45 2.58
C LEU A 65 14.14 7.05 1.76
N CYS A 66 15.17 6.52 2.41
CA CYS A 66 16.44 6.23 1.74
C CYS A 66 16.46 4.85 1.08
N PHE A 67 15.83 3.84 1.67
CA PHE A 67 15.99 2.46 1.21
C PHE A 67 14.91 1.97 0.26
N SER A 68 13.67 2.52 0.30
CA SER A 68 12.60 2.10 -0.62
C SER A 68 12.95 2.26 -2.11
N PRO A 69 13.64 3.34 -2.56
CA PRO A 69 14.09 3.44 -3.96
C PRO A 69 15.12 2.39 -4.33
N ILE A 70 16.01 2.04 -3.40
CA ILE A 70 17.02 0.98 -3.58
C ILE A 70 16.32 -0.37 -3.72
N ALA A 71 15.37 -0.66 -2.84
CA ALA A 71 14.55 -1.86 -2.89
C ALA A 71 13.78 -1.97 -4.22
N ALA A 72 13.23 -0.87 -4.72
CA ALA A 72 12.53 -0.82 -6.00
C ALA A 72 13.46 -1.09 -7.19
N GLU A 73 14.70 -0.62 -7.15
CA GLU A 73 15.67 -0.91 -8.19
C GLU A 73 16.12 -2.39 -8.16
N VAL A 74 16.29 -2.97 -6.98
CA VAL A 74 16.52 -4.41 -6.81
C VAL A 74 15.32 -5.21 -7.34
N LEU A 75 14.09 -4.79 -6.97
CA LEU A 75 12.85 -5.41 -7.44
C LEU A 75 12.77 -5.40 -8.98
N LYS A 76 13.14 -4.29 -9.61
CA LYS A 76 13.17 -4.19 -11.06
C LYS A 76 14.18 -5.13 -11.70
N ARG A 77 15.39 -5.25 -11.12
CA ARG A 77 16.49 -6.03 -11.70
C ARG A 77 16.43 -7.52 -11.38
N LYS A 78 16.02 -7.89 -10.17
CA LYS A 78 16.10 -9.26 -9.63
C LYS A 78 14.75 -9.95 -9.44
N GLY A 79 13.64 -9.21 -9.57
CA GLY A 79 12.28 -9.74 -9.42
C GLY A 79 11.79 -9.79 -7.97
N TYR A 80 10.56 -10.25 -7.80
CA TYR A 80 9.85 -10.22 -6.52
C TYR A 80 10.46 -11.15 -5.48
N LYS A 81 10.72 -12.40 -5.84
CA LYS A 81 11.20 -13.43 -4.90
C LYS A 81 12.52 -13.04 -4.23
N ILE A 82 13.50 -12.58 -5.01
CA ILE A 82 14.82 -12.19 -4.50
C ILE A 82 14.71 -10.94 -3.62
N THR A 83 13.89 -9.97 -4.00
CA THR A 83 13.68 -8.75 -3.21
C THR A 83 13.02 -9.05 -1.88
N ILE A 84 12.01 -9.93 -1.84
CA ILE A 84 11.35 -10.37 -0.61
C ILE A 84 12.36 -11.08 0.31
N LEU A 85 13.16 -12.01 -0.22
CA LEU A 85 14.17 -12.71 0.56
C LEU A 85 15.24 -11.76 1.11
N MET A 86 15.65 -10.75 0.34
CA MET A 86 16.55 -9.68 0.81
C MET A 86 15.92 -8.90 1.96
N GLY A 87 14.66 -8.51 1.83
CA GLY A 87 13.93 -7.79 2.90
C GLY A 87 13.81 -8.63 4.17
N LEU A 88 13.47 -9.93 4.06
CA LEU A 88 13.41 -10.86 5.19
C LEU A 88 14.78 -11.08 5.86
N ALA A 89 15.86 -11.08 5.07
CA ALA A 89 17.21 -11.17 5.60
C ALA A 89 17.58 -9.92 6.43
N PHE A 90 17.36 -8.71 5.90
CA PHE A 90 17.58 -7.48 6.68
C PHE A 90 16.73 -7.42 7.94
N TYR A 91 15.45 -7.79 7.83
CA TYR A 91 14.53 -7.85 8.95
C TYR A 91 15.02 -8.80 10.05
N SER A 92 15.36 -10.06 9.70
CA SER A 92 15.80 -11.06 10.66
C SER A 92 17.16 -10.70 11.28
N ILE A 93 18.12 -10.21 10.48
CA ILE A 93 19.43 -9.76 10.97
C ILE A 93 19.26 -8.60 11.94
N GLY A 94 18.47 -7.57 11.58
CA GLY A 94 18.23 -6.43 12.45
C GLY A 94 17.57 -6.85 13.76
N ALA A 95 16.57 -7.75 13.73
CA ALA A 95 15.92 -8.27 14.91
C ALA A 95 16.88 -9.08 15.82
N VAL A 96 17.77 -9.92 15.24
CA VAL A 96 18.81 -10.62 16.02
C VAL A 96 19.78 -9.64 16.65
N MET A 97 20.15 -8.56 15.98
CA MET A 97 21.08 -7.55 16.51
C MET A 97 20.53 -6.79 17.73
N PHE A 98 19.21 -6.72 17.89
CA PHE A 98 18.60 -6.17 19.12
C PHE A 98 18.94 -6.99 20.35
N TRP A 99 19.05 -8.31 20.24
CA TRP A 99 19.36 -9.18 21.37
C TRP A 99 20.70 -8.84 22.03
N PRO A 100 21.87 -8.81 21.35
CA PRO A 100 23.13 -8.43 21.99
C PRO A 100 23.13 -6.96 22.43
N THR A 101 22.48 -6.06 21.70
CA THR A 101 22.38 -4.66 22.08
C THR A 101 21.66 -4.50 23.42
N ALA A 102 20.55 -5.21 23.63
CA ALA A 102 19.82 -5.22 24.91
C ALA A 102 20.61 -5.92 26.01
N HIS A 103 21.24 -7.06 25.71
CA HIS A 103 21.98 -7.86 26.69
C HIS A 103 23.20 -7.14 27.28
N PHE A 104 23.95 -6.40 26.44
CA PHE A 104 25.13 -5.64 26.87
C PHE A 104 24.81 -4.19 27.27
N SER A 105 23.54 -3.80 27.32
CA SER A 105 23.13 -2.48 27.79
C SER A 105 23.25 -2.40 29.31
N THR A 106 24.02 -1.42 29.80
CA THR A 106 24.20 -1.12 31.23
C THR A 106 23.95 0.35 31.48
N PRO A 107 23.60 0.77 32.71
CA PRO A 107 23.40 2.19 33.04
C PRO A 107 24.59 3.08 32.68
N ASP A 108 25.82 2.51 32.73
CA ASP A 108 27.04 3.25 32.45
C ASP A 108 27.32 3.49 30.98
N ASN A 109 26.69 2.70 30.05
CA ASN A 109 26.89 2.81 28.61
C ASN A 109 25.62 3.20 27.82
N ASN A 110 24.66 3.87 28.43
CA ASN A 110 23.35 4.21 27.85
C ASN A 110 23.45 4.86 26.47
N LYS A 111 24.42 5.77 26.23
CA LYS A 111 24.59 6.43 24.93
C LYS A 111 25.05 5.48 23.83
N ALA A 112 25.96 4.55 24.15
CA ALA A 112 26.41 3.54 23.20
C ALA A 112 25.32 2.52 22.91
N ALA A 113 24.56 2.08 23.94
CA ALA A 113 23.41 1.21 23.80
C ALA A 113 22.33 1.86 22.92
N PHE A 114 22.02 3.14 23.13
CA PHE A 114 21.07 3.88 22.29
C PHE A 114 21.54 3.96 20.82
N GLY A 115 22.83 4.21 20.57
CA GLY A 115 23.40 4.12 19.25
C GLY A 115 23.26 2.75 18.59
N GLY A 116 23.41 1.68 19.38
CA GLY A 116 23.14 0.32 18.94
C GLY A 116 21.69 0.09 18.57
N PHE A 117 20.75 0.55 19.39
CA PHE A 117 19.31 0.47 19.10
C PHE A 117 18.93 1.25 17.82
N LEU A 118 19.50 2.44 17.60
CA LEU A 118 19.31 3.20 16.36
C LEU A 118 19.78 2.42 15.13
N ALA A 119 20.97 1.80 15.22
CA ALA A 119 21.50 1.00 14.13
C ALA A 119 20.64 -0.23 13.82
N CYS A 120 20.21 -0.96 14.86
CA CYS A 120 19.32 -2.11 14.72
C CYS A 120 17.98 -1.69 14.09
N THR A 121 17.39 -0.58 14.58
CA THR A 121 16.16 -0.01 14.03
C THR A 121 16.31 0.34 12.55
N LEU A 122 17.42 0.93 12.14
CA LEU A 122 17.69 1.23 10.73
C LEU A 122 17.73 -0.05 9.88
N VAL A 123 18.41 -1.10 10.34
CA VAL A 123 18.50 -2.37 9.59
C VAL A 123 17.13 -3.02 9.44
N ILE A 124 16.34 -3.09 10.52
CA ILE A 124 14.96 -3.59 10.46
C ILE A 124 14.12 -2.74 9.50
N ALA A 125 14.20 -1.42 9.60
CA ALA A 125 13.45 -0.50 8.76
C ALA A 125 13.81 -0.64 7.27
N CYS A 126 15.07 -0.87 6.92
CA CYS A 126 15.49 -1.20 5.55
C CYS A 126 14.86 -2.52 5.08
N GLY A 127 14.80 -3.52 5.95
CA GLY A 127 14.11 -4.78 5.68
C GLY A 127 12.63 -4.58 5.42
N LEU A 128 11.95 -3.87 6.32
CA LEU A 128 10.52 -3.60 6.22
C LEU A 128 10.17 -2.74 4.99
N ALA A 129 10.93 -1.70 4.69
CA ALA A 129 10.76 -0.89 3.48
C ALA A 129 10.89 -1.73 2.20
N THR A 130 11.81 -2.71 2.21
CA THR A 130 11.99 -3.66 1.09
C THR A 130 10.80 -4.61 0.96
N LEU A 131 10.34 -5.17 2.08
CA LEU A 131 9.17 -6.06 2.12
C LEU A 131 7.91 -5.32 1.68
N GLU A 132 7.71 -4.12 2.17
CA GLU A 132 6.54 -3.32 1.84
C GLU A 132 6.53 -2.91 0.36
N THR A 133 7.66 -2.47 -0.18
CA THR A 133 7.79 -2.15 -1.61
C THR A 133 7.48 -3.35 -2.49
N SER A 134 7.99 -4.53 -2.15
CA SER A 134 7.77 -5.75 -2.93
C SER A 134 6.38 -6.34 -2.71
N ALA A 135 5.87 -6.42 -1.48
CA ALA A 135 4.58 -7.01 -1.15
C ALA A 135 3.41 -6.17 -1.68
N ASN A 136 3.43 -4.84 -1.50
CA ASN A 136 2.40 -3.95 -2.04
C ASN A 136 2.36 -4.01 -3.57
N SER A 137 3.54 -3.90 -4.21
CA SER A 137 3.64 -4.00 -5.67
C SER A 137 3.14 -5.34 -6.19
N TYR A 138 3.54 -6.45 -5.55
CA TYR A 138 3.11 -7.78 -5.95
C TYR A 138 1.61 -7.98 -5.76
N ALA A 139 1.04 -7.55 -4.63
CA ALA A 139 -0.40 -7.61 -4.38
C ALA A 139 -1.21 -6.85 -5.44
N VAL A 140 -0.70 -5.75 -5.98
CA VAL A 140 -1.37 -4.98 -7.04
C VAL A 140 -1.32 -5.72 -8.38
N VAL A 141 -0.19 -6.34 -8.75
CA VAL A 141 0.03 -6.86 -10.11
C VAL A 141 -0.36 -8.33 -10.30
N ILE A 142 -0.50 -9.12 -9.24
CA ILE A 142 -0.69 -10.59 -9.33
C ILE A 142 -2.05 -11.00 -9.89
N GLY A 143 -3.07 -10.17 -9.79
CA GLY A 143 -4.42 -10.45 -10.26
C GLY A 143 -4.99 -9.31 -11.09
N SER A 144 -6.28 -9.37 -11.43
CA SER A 144 -6.91 -8.34 -12.26
C SER A 144 -6.71 -6.92 -11.69
N PRO A 145 -6.41 -5.92 -12.53
CA PRO A 145 -6.21 -4.54 -12.09
C PRO A 145 -7.44 -3.95 -11.40
N GLU A 146 -8.62 -4.35 -11.84
CA GLU A 146 -9.90 -3.90 -11.27
C GLU A 146 -10.00 -4.21 -9.77
N MET A 147 -9.52 -5.38 -9.35
CA MET A 147 -9.55 -5.81 -7.95
C MET A 147 -8.29 -5.46 -7.17
N ALA A 148 -7.37 -4.69 -7.74
CA ALA A 148 -6.09 -4.38 -7.11
C ALA A 148 -6.26 -3.68 -5.75
N SER A 149 -7.14 -2.66 -5.67
CA SER A 149 -7.41 -1.94 -4.43
C SER A 149 -8.04 -2.85 -3.36
N ALA A 150 -9.08 -3.61 -3.70
CA ALA A 150 -9.71 -4.55 -2.78
C ALA A 150 -8.72 -5.61 -2.28
N ARG A 151 -7.89 -6.14 -3.17
CA ARG A 151 -6.87 -7.15 -2.86
C ARG A 151 -5.79 -6.62 -1.93
N LEU A 152 -5.27 -5.41 -2.21
CA LEU A 152 -4.28 -4.78 -1.35
C LEU A 152 -4.88 -4.42 0.02
N GLN A 153 -6.11 -3.89 0.06
CA GLN A 153 -6.85 -3.64 1.30
C GLN A 153 -6.96 -4.91 2.15
N PHE A 154 -7.35 -6.02 1.53
CA PHE A 154 -7.48 -7.31 2.21
C PHE A 154 -6.15 -7.79 2.78
N CYS A 155 -5.06 -7.71 2.02
CA CYS A 155 -3.72 -8.06 2.52
C CYS A 155 -3.30 -7.17 3.70
N GLN A 156 -3.53 -5.88 3.60
CA GLN A 156 -3.21 -4.89 4.63
C GLN A 156 -4.08 -5.05 5.90
N SER A 157 -5.27 -5.62 5.80
CA SER A 157 -6.12 -5.90 6.96
C SER A 157 -5.45 -6.88 7.92
N TRP A 158 -4.71 -7.87 7.40
CA TRP A 158 -3.96 -8.83 8.22
C TRP A 158 -2.76 -8.21 8.95
N ASN A 159 -2.20 -7.14 8.39
CA ASN A 159 -1.24 -6.32 9.12
C ASN A 159 -1.87 -5.67 10.36
N GLY A 160 -3.08 -5.12 10.24
CA GLY A 160 -3.83 -4.57 11.37
C GLY A 160 -4.14 -5.63 12.46
N VAL A 161 -4.54 -6.83 12.05
CA VAL A 161 -4.75 -7.96 12.98
C VAL A 161 -3.47 -8.28 13.76
N ALA A 162 -2.34 -8.34 13.07
CA ALA A 162 -1.05 -8.66 13.66
C ALA A 162 -0.55 -7.56 14.62
N SER A 163 -0.76 -6.28 14.27
CA SER A 163 -0.39 -5.15 15.12
C SER A 163 -1.14 -5.14 16.46
N PHE A 164 -2.35 -5.71 16.50
CA PHE A 164 -3.11 -5.89 17.73
C PHE A 164 -2.70 -7.17 18.50
N ILE A 165 -2.50 -8.28 17.78
CA ILE A 165 -2.17 -9.57 18.41
C ILE A 165 -0.74 -9.59 18.98
N GLY A 166 0.21 -8.90 18.31
CA GLY A 166 1.61 -8.85 18.73
C GLY A 166 1.80 -8.41 20.18
N PRO A 167 1.37 -7.21 20.56
CA PRO A 167 1.43 -6.73 21.95
C PRO A 167 0.68 -7.62 22.93
N LEU A 168 -0.46 -8.17 22.54
CA LEU A 168 -1.25 -9.06 23.40
C LEU A 168 -0.51 -10.37 23.72
N ILE A 169 0.20 -10.93 22.75
CA ILE A 169 1.05 -12.11 22.98
C ILE A 169 2.25 -11.72 23.83
N ALA A 170 2.90 -10.59 23.52
CA ALA A 170 4.06 -10.12 24.28
C ALA A 170 3.72 -9.88 25.75
N SER A 171 2.62 -9.19 26.04
CA SER A 171 2.21 -8.91 27.42
C SER A 171 1.93 -10.19 28.23
N LYS A 172 1.32 -11.20 27.61
CA LYS A 172 1.01 -12.46 28.28
C LYS A 172 2.19 -13.43 28.36
N ALA A 173 3.03 -13.48 27.34
CA ALA A 173 4.11 -14.45 27.26
C ALA A 173 5.40 -13.99 27.95
N PHE A 174 5.68 -12.67 27.92
CA PHE A 174 6.97 -12.14 28.36
C PHE A 174 6.87 -11.18 29.56
N PHE A 175 5.72 -10.55 29.78
CA PHE A 175 5.53 -9.56 30.85
C PHE A 175 4.49 -9.99 31.92
N SER A 176 4.14 -11.27 32.01
CA SER A 176 3.24 -11.79 33.04
C SER A 176 4.01 -12.32 34.23
N GLY A 177 3.66 -11.86 35.43
CA GLY A 177 4.25 -12.32 36.70
C GLY A 177 5.19 -11.31 37.37
N GLU A 178 6.03 -11.77 38.32
CA GLU A 178 6.97 -10.94 39.11
C GLU A 178 8.10 -10.31 38.25
N ALA A 179 8.22 -10.69 36.98
CA ALA A 179 9.23 -10.21 36.05
C ALA A 179 8.74 -9.06 35.13
N SER A 180 7.68 -8.35 35.52
CA SER A 180 7.08 -7.26 34.69
C SER A 180 8.02 -6.08 34.43
N ASP A 181 9.02 -5.87 35.28
CA ASP A 181 9.98 -4.75 35.23
C ASP A 181 11.37 -5.16 34.68
N ASP A 182 11.55 -6.44 34.31
CA ASP A 182 12.85 -6.94 33.86
C ASP A 182 13.00 -6.81 32.35
N LEU A 183 13.83 -5.85 31.92
CA LEU A 183 14.23 -5.64 30.51
C LEU A 183 14.86 -6.88 29.86
N THR A 184 15.25 -7.87 30.67
CA THR A 184 15.82 -9.14 30.19
C THR A 184 14.83 -9.92 29.33
N ASN A 185 13.52 -9.79 29.57
CA ASN A 185 12.50 -10.46 28.77
C ASN A 185 12.34 -9.87 27.37
N VAL A 186 12.65 -8.59 27.19
CA VAL A 186 12.58 -7.88 25.92
C VAL A 186 13.46 -8.51 24.84
N GLN A 187 14.65 -8.99 25.23
CA GLN A 187 15.57 -9.67 24.31
C GLN A 187 14.97 -10.92 23.67
N TYR A 188 14.14 -11.67 24.41
CA TYR A 188 13.47 -12.87 23.89
C TYR A 188 12.35 -12.54 22.90
N VAL A 189 11.69 -11.39 23.08
CA VAL A 189 10.69 -10.90 22.10
C VAL A 189 11.34 -10.65 20.74
N TYR A 190 12.49 -9.97 20.72
CA TYR A 190 13.21 -9.72 19.46
C TYR A 190 13.73 -11.01 18.81
N LEU A 191 14.18 -11.96 19.64
CA LEU A 191 14.61 -13.26 19.14
C LEU A 191 13.43 -14.04 18.51
N ALA A 192 12.25 -13.99 19.12
CA ALA A 192 11.04 -14.60 18.57
C ALA A 192 10.64 -13.95 17.22
N VAL A 193 10.73 -12.63 17.15
CA VAL A 193 10.50 -11.86 15.92
C VAL A 193 11.50 -12.26 14.82
N ALA A 194 12.77 -12.41 15.16
CA ALA A 194 13.80 -12.84 14.23
C ALA A 194 13.55 -14.27 13.72
N CYS A 195 13.18 -15.19 14.60
CA CYS A 195 12.83 -16.57 14.25
C CYS A 195 11.60 -16.62 13.33
N ALA A 196 10.58 -15.80 13.61
CA ALA A 196 9.41 -15.69 12.72
C ALA A 196 9.79 -15.19 11.33
N GLY A 197 10.64 -14.16 11.24
CA GLY A 197 11.18 -13.67 9.97
C GLY A 197 11.96 -14.73 9.20
N ALA A 198 12.84 -15.46 9.88
CA ALA A 198 13.60 -16.55 9.30
C ALA A 198 12.69 -17.72 8.81
N ALA A 199 11.66 -18.07 9.58
CA ALA A 199 10.69 -19.10 9.17
C ALA A 199 9.94 -18.69 7.91
N VAL A 200 9.50 -17.43 7.81
CA VAL A 200 8.88 -16.88 6.60
C VAL A 200 9.88 -16.85 5.43
N ALA A 201 11.15 -16.53 5.68
CA ALA A 201 12.19 -16.58 4.65
C ALA A 201 12.39 -17.98 4.08
N VAL A 202 12.43 -19.01 4.93
CA VAL A 202 12.50 -20.41 4.52
C VAL A 202 11.27 -20.79 3.69
N LEU A 203 10.07 -20.37 4.12
CA LEU A 203 8.84 -20.60 3.37
C LEU A 203 8.92 -19.98 1.96
N PHE A 204 9.36 -18.73 1.84
CA PHE A 204 9.52 -18.05 0.54
C PHE A 204 10.64 -18.64 -0.31
N PHE A 205 11.70 -19.16 0.31
CA PHE A 205 12.80 -19.81 -0.42
C PHE A 205 12.32 -21.04 -1.19
N PHE A 206 11.52 -21.88 -0.56
CA PHE A 206 10.96 -23.08 -1.20
C PHE A 206 9.71 -22.82 -2.04
N ALA A 207 8.98 -21.73 -1.78
CA ALA A 207 7.78 -21.40 -2.54
C ALA A 207 8.12 -21.03 -3.99
N LYS A 208 7.30 -21.54 -4.91
CA LYS A 208 7.31 -21.12 -6.33
C LYS A 208 6.42 -19.86 -6.45
N LEU A 209 7.03 -18.71 -6.38
CA LEU A 209 6.33 -17.44 -6.58
C LEU A 209 6.24 -17.15 -8.07
N PRO A 210 5.05 -17.01 -8.67
CA PRO A 210 4.92 -16.59 -10.06
C PRO A 210 5.54 -15.21 -10.27
N GLU A 211 6.52 -15.11 -11.14
CA GLU A 211 7.12 -13.81 -11.50
C GLU A 211 6.25 -13.14 -12.57
N VAL A 212 5.74 -11.97 -12.26
CA VAL A 212 5.07 -11.11 -13.24
C VAL A 212 6.15 -10.41 -14.06
N LYS A 213 6.31 -10.81 -15.31
CA LYS A 213 7.27 -10.19 -16.22
C LYS A 213 6.73 -8.81 -16.62
N GLU A 214 7.39 -7.75 -16.21
CA GLU A 214 7.27 -6.47 -16.91
C GLU A 214 8.00 -6.63 -18.23
N GLU A 215 7.31 -6.45 -19.36
CA GLU A 215 7.95 -6.46 -20.66
C GLU A 215 8.96 -5.32 -20.75
N THR A 216 10.21 -5.66 -20.53
CA THR A 216 11.32 -4.76 -20.78
C THR A 216 11.57 -4.83 -22.27
N GLY A 217 11.19 -3.80 -23.01
CA GLY A 217 11.55 -3.64 -24.41
C GLY A 217 13.07 -3.70 -24.59
N ARG A 218 13.62 -4.89 -24.59
CA ARG A 218 15.01 -5.15 -24.93
C ARG A 218 15.07 -5.16 -26.46
N ARG A 219 15.58 -4.08 -26.99
CA ARG A 219 15.99 -3.96 -28.40
C ARG A 219 17.01 -5.05 -28.71
N GLY A 220 16.54 -6.17 -29.25
CA GLY A 220 17.46 -7.25 -29.63
C GLY A 220 16.79 -8.61 -29.59
N SER A 221 16.18 -8.94 -30.65
CA SER A 221 15.62 -10.19 -31.18
C SER A 221 14.18 -9.99 -31.60
N VAL A 222 14.03 -9.57 -32.84
CA VAL A 222 12.75 -9.46 -33.51
C VAL A 222 12.30 -10.88 -33.85
N THR A 223 11.45 -11.44 -33.00
CA THR A 223 10.43 -12.36 -33.48
C THR A 223 9.16 -11.55 -33.38
N GLU A 224 8.57 -11.27 -34.53
CA GLU A 224 7.33 -10.52 -34.70
C GLU A 224 6.20 -11.19 -33.93
N THR A 225 6.05 -10.81 -32.67
CA THR A 225 4.77 -10.85 -31.97
C THR A 225 4.47 -9.40 -31.67
N THR A 226 3.51 -8.87 -32.37
CA THR A 226 3.05 -7.47 -32.31
C THR A 226 2.81 -7.11 -30.84
N LEU A 227 3.71 -6.32 -30.27
CA LEU A 227 3.56 -5.69 -28.97
C LEU A 227 2.42 -4.66 -29.09
N GLU A 228 1.20 -5.04 -28.81
CA GLU A 228 0.12 -4.10 -28.55
C GLU A 228 0.45 -3.37 -27.25
N MET A 229 1.13 -2.24 -27.39
CA MET A 229 1.36 -1.32 -26.29
C MET A 229 0.01 -0.75 -25.87
N ALA A 230 -0.36 -0.90 -24.60
CA ALA A 230 -1.57 -0.33 -24.04
C ALA A 230 -1.59 1.20 -24.34
N VAL A 231 -2.52 1.63 -25.14
CA VAL A 231 -2.69 3.02 -25.55
C VAL A 231 -3.82 3.61 -24.73
N GLY A 232 -3.55 4.74 -24.07
CA GLY A 232 -4.57 5.48 -23.33
C GLY A 232 -5.58 6.17 -24.28
N PRO A 233 -6.66 6.75 -23.71
CA PRO A 233 -7.66 7.48 -24.47
C PRO A 233 -7.09 8.63 -25.30
N ASP A 234 -5.91 9.12 -24.94
CA ASP A 234 -5.20 10.23 -25.60
C ASP A 234 -4.32 9.75 -26.78
N GLY A 235 -4.39 8.48 -27.17
CA GLY A 235 -3.53 7.90 -28.21
C GLY A 235 -2.06 7.71 -27.79
N LYS A 236 -1.72 7.93 -26.50
CA LYS A 236 -0.36 7.78 -25.98
C LYS A 236 -0.18 6.44 -25.29
N VAL A 237 1.01 5.88 -25.44
CA VAL A 237 1.38 4.63 -24.76
C VAL A 237 1.40 4.84 -23.22
N ILE A 238 0.69 3.97 -22.50
CA ILE A 238 0.63 4.02 -21.03
C ILE A 238 2.02 3.80 -20.45
N GLY A 239 2.45 4.70 -19.53
CA GLY A 239 3.78 4.64 -18.93
C GLY A 239 4.92 5.09 -19.87
N GLU A 240 4.60 5.73 -20.99
CA GLU A 240 5.60 6.34 -21.87
C GLU A 240 6.25 7.56 -21.22
N GLY A 241 7.51 7.78 -21.58
CA GLY A 241 8.28 8.90 -21.06
C GLY A 241 9.08 8.56 -19.79
N PRO A 242 9.82 9.53 -19.27
CA PRO A 242 10.63 9.34 -18.07
C PRO A 242 9.77 9.34 -16.78
N LEU A 243 10.30 8.70 -15.73
CA LEU A 243 9.62 8.51 -14.45
C LEU A 243 9.15 9.85 -13.82
N TYR A 244 9.93 10.92 -13.94
CA TYR A 244 9.59 12.24 -13.39
C TYR A 244 8.42 12.94 -14.10
N LYS A 245 7.96 12.43 -15.24
CA LYS A 245 6.75 12.93 -15.93
C LYS A 245 5.48 12.14 -15.54
N GLN A 246 5.60 11.14 -14.70
CA GLN A 246 4.47 10.37 -14.19
C GLN A 246 3.79 11.12 -13.04
N TYR A 247 3.04 12.18 -13.35
CA TYR A 247 2.44 13.10 -12.37
C TYR A 247 1.53 12.38 -11.37
N ASN A 248 0.79 11.34 -11.81
CA ASN A 248 -0.07 10.59 -10.91
C ASN A 248 0.71 9.95 -9.76
N MET A 249 1.88 9.38 -10.05
CA MET A 249 2.78 8.81 -9.05
C MET A 249 3.37 9.89 -8.13
N ILE A 250 3.78 11.05 -8.68
CA ILE A 250 4.39 12.14 -7.89
C ILE A 250 3.37 12.71 -6.92
N PHE A 251 2.16 13.04 -7.38
CA PHE A 251 1.09 13.52 -6.50
C PHE A 251 0.62 12.43 -5.54
N GLY A 252 0.61 11.16 -5.97
CA GLY A 252 0.36 10.01 -5.12
C GLY A 252 1.39 9.89 -3.99
N PHE A 253 2.69 10.12 -4.27
CA PHE A 253 3.73 10.18 -3.25
C PHE A 253 3.48 11.29 -2.22
N VAL A 254 3.15 12.50 -2.66
CA VAL A 254 2.84 13.62 -1.76
C VAL A 254 1.62 13.30 -0.89
N ALA A 255 0.55 12.74 -1.49
CA ALA A 255 -0.63 12.32 -0.75
C ALA A 255 -0.31 11.21 0.26
N GLN A 256 0.50 10.23 -0.12
CA GLN A 256 0.93 9.13 0.75
C GLN A 256 1.78 9.64 1.93
N PHE A 257 2.70 10.56 1.67
CA PHE A 257 3.53 11.21 2.68
C PHE A 257 2.68 11.98 3.70
N CYS A 258 1.76 12.79 3.23
CA CYS A 258 0.86 13.56 4.09
C CYS A 258 -0.11 12.66 4.87
N TYR A 259 -0.62 11.60 4.22
CA TYR A 259 -1.50 10.64 4.88
C TYR A 259 -0.78 9.87 6.00
N VAL A 260 0.38 9.27 5.70
CA VAL A 260 1.12 8.50 6.72
C VAL A 260 1.59 9.41 7.84
N GLY A 261 2.01 10.64 7.53
CA GLY A 261 2.29 11.65 8.54
C GLY A 261 1.10 11.90 9.46
N ALA A 262 -0.09 12.11 8.89
CA ALA A 262 -1.32 12.29 9.67
C ALA A 262 -1.66 11.07 10.53
N GLN A 263 -1.62 9.87 9.96
CA GLN A 263 -1.92 8.61 10.66
C GLN A 263 -0.99 8.38 11.85
N VAL A 264 0.33 8.48 11.63
CA VAL A 264 1.34 8.24 12.68
C VAL A 264 1.21 9.28 13.80
N THR A 265 0.99 10.54 13.44
CA THR A 265 0.92 11.62 14.44
C THR A 265 -0.37 11.53 15.28
N ILE A 266 -1.51 11.12 14.70
CA ILE A 266 -2.75 10.87 15.45
C ILE A 266 -2.54 9.76 16.49
N ALA A 267 -1.91 8.65 16.11
CA ALA A 267 -1.62 7.55 17.02
C ALA A 267 -0.62 7.95 18.11
N THR A 268 0.45 8.67 17.75
CA THR A 268 1.49 9.12 18.68
C THR A 268 0.94 10.06 19.77
N PHE A 269 0.06 10.99 19.40
CA PHE A 269 -0.51 11.97 20.34
C PHE A 269 -1.85 11.54 20.94
N PHE A 270 -2.32 10.33 20.68
CA PHE A 270 -3.60 9.82 21.17
C PHE A 270 -3.71 9.85 22.69
N ILE A 271 -2.73 9.27 23.38
CA ILE A 271 -2.73 9.20 24.85
C ILE A 271 -2.67 10.59 25.46
N ASN A 272 -1.80 11.46 24.95
CA ASN A 272 -1.69 12.85 25.44
C ASN A 272 -3.01 13.61 25.24
N TYR A 273 -3.66 13.44 24.10
CA TYR A 273 -4.96 14.05 23.84
C TYR A 273 -6.03 13.61 24.83
N VAL A 274 -6.12 12.29 25.08
CA VAL A 274 -7.14 11.72 25.95
C VAL A 274 -6.93 12.14 27.40
N THR A 275 -5.68 12.16 27.89
CA THR A 275 -5.35 12.58 29.26
C THR A 275 -5.56 14.06 29.48
N GLU A 276 -5.18 14.91 28.52
CA GLU A 276 -5.31 16.38 28.65
C GLU A 276 -6.75 16.88 28.44
N ASN A 277 -7.52 16.21 27.58
CA ASN A 277 -8.82 16.73 27.12
C ASN A 277 -10.03 16.12 27.84
N ALA A 278 -9.88 14.95 28.45
CA ALA A 278 -10.98 14.22 29.11
C ALA A 278 -10.64 13.73 30.53
N ASP A 279 -9.52 14.12 31.09
CA ASP A 279 -9.05 13.78 32.45
C ASP A 279 -8.99 12.28 32.73
N TYR A 280 -8.72 11.46 31.72
CA TYR A 280 -8.53 10.03 31.86
C TYR A 280 -7.09 9.72 32.26
N THR A 281 -6.91 8.64 33.04
CA THR A 281 -5.58 8.10 33.36
C THR A 281 -4.88 7.60 32.11
N ALA A 282 -3.54 7.63 32.10
CA ALA A 282 -2.74 7.11 30.97
C ALA A 282 -3.05 5.64 30.65
N ALA A 283 -3.28 4.83 31.68
CA ALA A 283 -3.67 3.41 31.51
C ALA A 283 -5.01 3.27 30.75
N LYS A 284 -6.01 4.11 31.10
CA LYS A 284 -7.30 4.10 30.40
C LYS A 284 -7.17 4.65 28.96
N ALA A 285 -6.34 5.67 28.77
CA ALA A 285 -6.05 6.21 27.45
C ALA A 285 -5.36 5.19 26.53
N SER A 286 -4.41 4.41 27.05
CA SER A 286 -3.77 3.30 26.32
C SER A 286 -4.77 2.20 25.94
N GLN A 287 -5.70 1.86 26.87
CA GLN A 287 -6.78 0.94 26.54
C GLN A 287 -7.69 1.46 25.43
N MET A 288 -8.00 2.78 25.41
CA MET A 288 -8.78 3.40 24.35
C MET A 288 -8.05 3.42 22.99
N LEU A 289 -6.72 3.58 23.02
CA LEU A 289 -5.89 3.44 21.80
C LEU A 289 -6.00 2.02 21.24
N SER A 290 -5.99 0.99 22.11
CA SER A 290 -6.20 -0.40 21.67
C SER A 290 -7.58 -0.57 20.98
N TYR A 291 -8.63 0.06 21.50
CA TYR A 291 -9.94 0.05 20.82
C TYR A 291 -9.90 0.78 19.48
N ALA A 292 -9.18 1.89 19.37
CA ALA A 292 -9.00 2.61 18.11
C ALA A 292 -8.29 1.76 17.06
N LEU A 293 -7.26 0.98 17.44
CA LEU A 293 -6.57 0.03 16.56
C LEU A 293 -7.46 -1.13 16.10
N ILE A 294 -8.39 -1.58 16.96
CA ILE A 294 -9.41 -2.55 16.54
C ILE A 294 -10.35 -1.92 15.51
N VAL A 295 -10.83 -0.70 15.75
CA VAL A 295 -11.68 0.06 14.80
C VAL A 295 -10.97 0.25 13.45
N PHE A 296 -9.68 0.57 13.48
CA PHE A 296 -8.84 0.67 12.30
C PHE A 296 -8.78 -0.65 11.52
N THR A 297 -8.54 -1.76 12.20
CA THR A 297 -8.46 -3.09 11.59
C THR A 297 -9.79 -3.51 10.96
N VAL A 298 -10.90 -3.32 11.70
CA VAL A 298 -12.26 -3.57 11.19
C VAL A 298 -12.55 -2.68 9.98
N GLY A 299 -12.18 -1.40 10.04
CA GLY A 299 -12.30 -0.45 8.94
C GLY A 299 -11.62 -0.93 7.65
N ARG A 300 -10.42 -1.52 7.76
CA ARG A 300 -9.72 -2.12 6.61
C ARG A 300 -10.47 -3.28 5.97
N PHE A 301 -11.02 -4.20 6.77
CA PHE A 301 -11.82 -5.31 6.22
C PHE A 301 -13.11 -4.82 5.54
N ILE A 302 -13.82 -3.87 6.16
CA ILE A 302 -15.00 -3.26 5.56
C ILE A 302 -14.64 -2.57 4.25
N ALA A 303 -13.56 -1.79 4.24
CA ALA A 303 -13.09 -1.10 3.03
C ALA A 303 -12.66 -2.08 1.93
N ALA A 304 -12.06 -3.23 2.26
CA ALA A 304 -11.76 -4.28 1.30
C ALA A 304 -13.04 -4.80 0.63
N GLY A 305 -14.10 -4.99 1.39
CA GLY A 305 -15.43 -5.36 0.87
C GLY A 305 -16.04 -4.26 -0.01
N LEU A 306 -16.07 -3.01 0.48
CA LEU A 306 -16.60 -1.86 -0.28
C LEU A 306 -15.83 -1.62 -1.59
N ALA A 307 -14.51 -1.82 -1.59
CA ALA A 307 -13.67 -1.68 -2.76
C ALA A 307 -13.93 -2.74 -3.84
N THR A 308 -14.72 -3.77 -3.60
CA THR A 308 -15.20 -4.69 -4.63
C THR A 308 -16.38 -4.12 -5.43
N ILE A 309 -17.14 -3.20 -4.84
CA ILE A 309 -18.39 -2.65 -5.39
C ILE A 309 -18.17 -1.23 -5.92
N PHE A 310 -17.55 -0.39 -5.10
CA PHE A 310 -17.38 1.02 -5.38
C PHE A 310 -16.02 1.31 -6.01
N GLU A 311 -15.97 2.40 -6.77
CA GLU A 311 -14.74 2.89 -7.38
C GLU A 311 -13.79 3.47 -6.30
N SER A 312 -12.49 3.22 -6.45
CA SER A 312 -11.48 3.59 -5.44
C SER A 312 -11.39 5.09 -5.18
N ASN A 313 -11.56 5.92 -6.22
CA ASN A 313 -11.56 7.38 -6.09
C ASN A 313 -12.76 7.86 -5.28
N PHE A 314 -13.95 7.31 -5.53
CA PHE A 314 -15.15 7.64 -4.78
C PHE A 314 -14.98 7.29 -3.30
N LEU A 315 -14.55 6.07 -3.00
CA LEU A 315 -14.32 5.64 -1.62
C LEU A 315 -13.32 6.55 -0.90
N LEU A 316 -12.16 6.78 -1.50
CA LEU A 316 -11.12 7.61 -0.89
C LEU A 316 -11.61 9.04 -0.64
N THR A 317 -12.44 9.59 -1.56
CA THR A 317 -13.02 10.93 -1.39
C THR A 317 -13.93 10.99 -0.17
N ILE A 318 -14.84 10.02 0.00
CA ILE A 318 -15.75 9.97 1.16
C ILE A 318 -14.95 9.81 2.46
N TYR A 319 -13.99 8.89 2.50
CA TYR A 319 -13.15 8.69 3.67
C TYR A 319 -12.33 9.93 4.03
N ALA A 320 -11.77 10.64 3.04
CA ALA A 320 -11.03 11.87 3.26
C ALA A 320 -11.91 13.01 3.81
N ILE A 321 -13.12 13.20 3.25
CA ILE A 321 -14.08 14.22 3.75
C ILE A 321 -14.47 13.91 5.19
N CYS A 322 -14.79 12.66 5.51
CA CYS A 322 -15.12 12.26 6.87
C CYS A 322 -13.94 12.47 7.83
N ALA A 323 -12.72 12.06 7.44
CA ALA A 323 -11.52 12.26 8.25
C ALA A 323 -11.24 13.74 8.52
N ILE A 324 -11.42 14.63 7.54
CA ILE A 324 -11.30 16.08 7.71
C ILE A 324 -12.33 16.59 8.72
N GLY A 325 -13.60 16.20 8.58
CA GLY A 325 -14.67 16.61 9.48
C GLY A 325 -14.44 16.15 10.92
N PHE A 326 -14.09 14.88 11.12
CA PHE A 326 -13.77 14.34 12.44
C PHE A 326 -12.52 14.98 13.03
N ASN A 327 -11.47 15.17 12.26
CA ASN A 327 -10.24 15.77 12.75
C ASN A 327 -10.42 17.25 13.09
N ALA A 328 -11.23 18.00 12.32
CA ALA A 328 -11.60 19.37 12.66
C ALA A 328 -12.37 19.45 13.99
N TYR A 329 -13.28 18.47 14.23
CA TYR A 329 -13.97 18.37 15.52
C TYR A 329 -13.00 18.02 16.66
N ILE A 330 -12.03 17.13 16.47
CA ILE A 330 -10.99 16.80 17.46
C ILE A 330 -10.18 18.04 17.82
N ALA A 331 -9.79 18.86 16.84
CA ALA A 331 -9.06 20.10 17.09
C ALA A 331 -9.86 21.17 17.82
N ALA A 332 -11.19 21.19 17.70
CA ALA A 332 -12.09 22.17 18.32
C ALA A 332 -12.80 21.62 19.58
N GLY A 333 -13.11 20.33 19.62
CA GLY A 333 -13.95 19.70 20.65
C GLY A 333 -13.25 19.49 21.99
N ARG A 334 -14.05 19.20 23.02
CA ARG A 334 -13.57 18.92 24.39
C ARG A 334 -14.34 17.75 25.02
N GLY A 335 -13.70 17.13 26.01
CA GLY A 335 -14.32 16.09 26.82
C GLY A 335 -14.48 14.74 26.09
N THR A 336 -15.34 13.90 26.64
CA THR A 336 -15.51 12.50 26.20
C THR A 336 -16.02 12.35 24.77
N SER A 337 -16.81 13.34 24.27
CA SER A 337 -17.30 13.32 22.89
C SER A 337 -16.14 13.43 21.87
N ALA A 338 -15.15 14.29 22.16
CA ALA A 338 -13.99 14.45 21.30
C ALA A 338 -13.10 13.19 21.30
N VAL A 339 -13.00 12.51 22.44
CA VAL A 339 -12.31 11.21 22.54
C VAL A 339 -13.04 10.13 21.73
N GLY A 340 -14.39 10.10 21.76
CA GLY A 340 -15.16 9.19 20.94
C GLY A 340 -14.93 9.41 19.43
N VAL A 341 -14.87 10.67 18.99
CA VAL A 341 -14.57 11.02 17.59
C VAL A 341 -13.10 10.70 17.25
N LEU A 342 -12.16 10.85 18.20
CA LEU A 342 -10.76 10.44 18.01
C LEU A 342 -10.62 8.92 17.80
N ILE A 343 -11.43 8.09 18.45
CA ILE A 343 -11.47 6.64 18.16
C ILE A 343 -12.09 6.39 16.78
N ALA A 344 -13.16 7.11 16.44
CA ALA A 344 -13.87 6.90 15.19
C ALA A 344 -13.07 7.31 13.93
N ILE A 345 -12.13 8.28 14.04
CA ILE A 345 -11.31 8.68 12.90
C ILE A 345 -10.44 7.54 12.37
N PHE A 346 -10.03 6.60 13.23
CA PHE A 346 -9.25 5.42 12.84
C PHE A 346 -9.97 4.54 11.81
N PHE A 347 -11.30 4.52 11.83
CA PHE A 347 -12.08 3.87 10.79
C PHE A 347 -11.92 4.53 9.41
N PHE A 348 -11.91 5.85 9.37
CA PHE A 348 -11.85 6.59 8.12
C PHE A 348 -10.43 6.70 7.54
N GLU A 349 -9.41 6.69 8.39
CA GLU A 349 -8.02 6.68 7.90
C GLU A 349 -7.58 5.29 7.42
N ALA A 350 -8.19 4.20 7.91
CA ALA A 350 -7.78 2.83 7.68
C ALA A 350 -7.58 2.44 6.20
N PRO A 351 -8.47 2.78 5.25
CA PRO A 351 -8.33 2.38 3.84
C PRO A 351 -7.47 3.31 2.99
N MET A 352 -7.01 4.45 3.51
CA MET A 352 -6.39 5.48 2.68
C MET A 352 -5.06 5.02 2.11
N TYR A 353 -4.19 4.38 2.93
CA TYR A 353 -2.87 3.92 2.48
C TYR A 353 -2.94 3.02 1.24
N PRO A 354 -3.64 1.86 1.29
CA PRO A 354 -3.67 0.97 0.14
C PRO A 354 -4.40 1.57 -1.07
N THR A 355 -5.37 2.46 -0.84
CA THR A 355 -6.07 3.12 -1.94
C THR A 355 -5.19 4.13 -2.64
N ILE A 356 -4.48 5.01 -1.92
CA ILE A 356 -3.52 5.96 -2.51
C ILE A 356 -2.41 5.21 -3.25
N PHE A 357 -1.88 4.13 -2.66
CA PHE A 357 -0.86 3.31 -3.29
C PHE A 357 -1.35 2.71 -4.62
N THR A 358 -2.55 2.15 -4.64
CA THR A 358 -3.14 1.56 -5.85
C THR A 358 -3.39 2.60 -6.94
N LEU A 359 -3.94 3.76 -6.56
CA LEU A 359 -4.17 4.86 -7.49
C LEU A 359 -2.85 5.44 -8.03
N GLY A 360 -1.87 5.63 -7.16
CA GLY A 360 -0.56 6.18 -7.55
C GLY A 360 0.29 5.24 -8.40
N THR A 361 0.09 3.91 -8.29
CA THR A 361 0.75 2.90 -9.15
C THR A 361 -0.03 2.58 -10.42
N ALA A 362 -1.26 3.07 -10.55
CA ALA A 362 -2.08 2.81 -11.73
C ALA A 362 -1.44 3.41 -12.99
N ASN A 363 -1.48 2.67 -14.09
CA ASN A 363 -1.05 3.10 -15.43
C ASN A 363 0.43 3.51 -15.56
N LEU A 364 1.32 2.99 -14.69
CA LEU A 364 2.76 3.27 -14.77
C LEU A 364 3.52 2.39 -15.78
N GLY A 365 2.90 1.32 -16.32
CA GLY A 365 3.52 0.41 -17.28
C GLY A 365 4.91 -0.07 -16.79
N ARG A 366 5.96 0.15 -17.59
CA ARG A 366 7.36 -0.23 -17.26
C ARG A 366 7.92 0.44 -15.98
N HIS A 367 7.23 1.41 -15.42
CA HIS A 367 7.67 2.14 -14.24
C HIS A 367 6.99 1.65 -12.96
N THR A 368 6.08 0.66 -13.01
CA THR A 368 5.28 0.19 -11.86
C THR A 368 6.14 -0.19 -10.67
N ARG A 369 7.21 -0.97 -10.87
CA ARG A 369 8.11 -1.40 -9.78
C ARG A 369 8.86 -0.23 -9.14
N ARG A 370 9.38 0.71 -9.94
CA ARG A 370 10.03 1.92 -9.42
C ARG A 370 9.04 2.87 -8.77
N GLY A 371 7.85 3.01 -9.35
CA GLY A 371 6.76 3.81 -8.80
C GLY A 371 6.29 3.30 -7.45
N ALA A 372 6.21 1.98 -7.27
CA ALA A 372 5.91 1.37 -5.98
C ALA A 372 6.88 1.81 -4.88
N GLY A 373 8.20 1.78 -5.16
CA GLY A 373 9.20 2.25 -4.20
C GLY A 373 9.07 3.73 -3.86
N ILE A 374 8.76 4.58 -4.86
CA ILE A 374 8.53 6.01 -4.64
C ILE A 374 7.30 6.23 -3.75
N LEU A 375 6.22 5.49 -3.97
CA LEU A 375 5.04 5.60 -3.12
C LEU A 375 5.31 5.11 -1.70
N VAL A 376 6.07 4.03 -1.52
CA VAL A 376 6.48 3.55 -0.20
C VAL A 376 7.41 4.54 0.52
N MET A 377 8.23 5.32 -0.21
CA MET A 377 8.96 6.44 0.40
C MET A 377 8.03 7.41 1.15
N GLY A 378 6.76 7.53 0.74
CA GLY A 378 5.76 8.37 1.41
C GLY A 378 5.53 8.00 2.88
N VAL A 379 5.89 6.77 3.30
CA VAL A 379 5.88 6.35 4.70
C VAL A 379 6.77 7.25 5.58
N SER A 380 7.77 7.90 5.00
CA SER A 380 8.64 8.86 5.68
C SER A 380 7.91 10.11 6.23
N GLY A 381 6.66 10.35 5.87
CA GLY A 381 5.80 11.34 6.52
C GLY A 381 5.69 11.16 8.03
N GLY A 382 5.77 9.90 8.51
CA GLY A 382 5.83 9.56 9.92
C GLY A 382 7.06 10.09 10.67
N ALA A 383 8.14 10.47 9.97
CA ALA A 383 9.30 11.13 10.58
C ALA A 383 9.11 12.65 10.73
N VAL A 384 8.22 13.27 9.95
CA VAL A 384 8.10 14.72 9.85
C VAL A 384 6.91 15.28 10.63
N PHE A 385 5.76 14.64 10.54
CA PHE A 385 4.53 15.16 11.15
C PHE A 385 4.55 15.13 12.69
N PRO A 386 4.99 14.04 13.37
CA PRO A 386 4.97 14.00 14.84
C PRO A 386 5.84 15.06 15.50
N PRO A 387 7.08 15.38 15.07
CA PRO A 387 7.85 16.49 15.61
C PRO A 387 7.16 17.84 15.43
N ILE A 388 6.53 18.08 14.28
CA ILE A 388 5.79 19.33 14.02
C ILE A 388 4.58 19.44 14.96
N GLN A 389 3.82 18.35 15.11
CA GLN A 389 2.68 18.31 16.03
C GLN A 389 3.13 18.50 17.47
N GLY A 390 4.25 17.87 17.88
CA GLY A 390 4.82 18.04 19.22
C GLY A 390 5.17 19.49 19.54
N ALA A 391 5.84 20.16 18.61
CA ALA A 391 6.19 21.58 18.79
C ALA A 391 4.94 22.49 18.96
N ILE A 392 3.86 22.21 18.22
CA ILE A 392 2.60 22.95 18.37
C ILE A 392 1.90 22.55 19.68
N ALA A 393 1.94 21.29 20.08
CA ALA A 393 1.35 20.82 21.33
C ALA A 393 2.03 21.47 22.54
N ASP A 394 3.36 21.58 22.52
CA ASP A 394 4.14 22.23 23.59
C ASP A 394 3.90 23.77 23.62
N ALA A 395 3.72 24.41 22.46
CA ALA A 395 3.51 25.86 22.37
C ALA A 395 2.06 26.29 22.69
N ALA A 396 1.07 25.44 22.42
CA ALA A 396 -0.34 25.80 22.57
C ALA A 396 -1.15 24.78 23.36
N SER A 397 -1.42 23.61 22.82
CA SER A 397 -2.05 22.45 23.47
C SER A 397 -2.06 21.25 22.52
N THR A 398 -2.15 20.03 23.05
CA THR A 398 -2.28 18.82 22.25
C THR A 398 -3.53 18.88 21.35
N ARG A 399 -4.63 19.46 21.81
CA ARG A 399 -5.84 19.62 21.03
C ARG A 399 -5.64 20.49 19.78
N ILE A 400 -5.02 21.65 19.90
CA ILE A 400 -4.78 22.58 18.77
C ILE A 400 -3.79 21.95 17.78
N SER A 401 -2.85 21.15 18.27
CA SER A 401 -1.85 20.49 17.41
C SER A 401 -2.47 19.52 16.37
N TYR A 402 -3.71 19.08 16.56
CA TYR A 402 -4.44 18.25 15.57
C TYR A 402 -4.78 19.00 14.26
N VAL A 403 -4.42 20.28 14.15
CA VAL A 403 -4.41 20.97 12.87
C VAL A 403 -3.39 20.36 11.89
N VAL A 404 -2.34 19.72 12.40
CA VAL A 404 -1.28 19.09 11.57
C VAL A 404 -1.82 17.91 10.75
N PRO A 405 -2.45 16.88 11.35
CA PRO A 405 -3.07 15.81 10.56
C PRO A 405 -4.25 16.32 9.70
N LEU A 406 -4.96 17.37 10.10
CA LEU A 406 -6.00 17.98 9.28
C LEU A 406 -5.46 18.44 7.93
N VAL A 407 -4.33 19.12 7.91
CA VAL A 407 -3.66 19.55 6.67
C VAL A 407 -3.29 18.32 5.83
N GLY A 408 -2.82 17.25 6.46
CA GLY A 408 -2.51 16.00 5.77
C GLY A 408 -3.71 15.42 5.03
N PHE A 409 -4.88 15.33 5.68
CA PHE A 409 -6.10 14.84 5.03
C PHE A 409 -6.63 15.79 3.94
N CYS A 410 -6.45 17.10 4.08
CA CYS A 410 -6.79 18.05 3.01
C CYS A 410 -5.96 17.79 1.74
N VAL A 411 -4.66 17.51 1.88
CA VAL A 411 -3.80 17.15 0.73
C VAL A 411 -4.29 15.85 0.06
N VAL A 412 -4.68 14.85 0.85
CA VAL A 412 -5.26 13.60 0.32
C VAL A 412 -6.55 13.89 -0.47
N LEU A 413 -7.43 14.75 0.07
CA LEU A 413 -8.66 15.14 -0.61
C LEU A 413 -8.39 15.85 -1.95
N VAL A 414 -7.44 16.76 -1.99
CA VAL A 414 -7.04 17.46 -3.23
C VAL A 414 -6.52 16.46 -4.26
N TYR A 415 -5.66 15.53 -3.84
CA TYR A 415 -5.14 14.48 -4.73
C TYR A 415 -6.26 13.64 -5.33
N VAL A 416 -7.13 13.09 -4.49
CA VAL A 416 -8.19 12.19 -4.97
C VAL A 416 -9.23 12.93 -5.78
N ALA A 417 -9.60 14.16 -5.42
CA ALA A 417 -10.54 14.96 -6.18
C ALA A 417 -10.02 15.26 -7.59
N PHE A 418 -8.73 15.60 -7.71
CA PHE A 418 -8.07 15.80 -9.00
C PHE A 418 -8.04 14.50 -9.81
N HIS A 419 -7.69 13.37 -9.19
CA HIS A 419 -7.63 12.08 -9.84
C HIS A 419 -9.02 11.63 -10.30
N TRP A 420 -10.04 11.78 -9.46
CA TRP A 420 -11.42 11.42 -9.77
C TRP A 420 -12.02 12.28 -10.89
N ALA A 421 -11.75 13.59 -10.87
CA ALA A 421 -12.17 14.49 -11.94
C ALA A 421 -11.60 14.08 -13.32
N ARG A 422 -10.35 13.59 -13.36
CA ARG A 422 -9.73 13.10 -14.59
C ARG A 422 -10.28 11.76 -15.08
N HIS A 423 -10.85 10.94 -14.19
CA HIS A 423 -11.37 9.61 -14.50
C HIS A 423 -12.90 9.56 -14.65
N GLY A 424 -13.59 10.69 -14.65
CA GLY A 424 -15.00 10.78 -15.05
C GLY A 424 -16.03 10.64 -13.93
N PHE A 425 -15.69 10.82 -12.66
CA PHE A 425 -16.60 10.81 -11.48
C PHE A 425 -17.45 9.55 -11.31
N HIS A 426 -16.89 8.38 -11.63
CA HIS A 426 -17.61 7.12 -11.44
C HIS A 426 -17.75 6.78 -9.95
N VAL A 427 -18.95 6.35 -9.54
CA VAL A 427 -19.25 5.93 -8.16
C VAL A 427 -19.12 4.41 -8.02
N LEU A 428 -19.71 3.69 -8.96
CA LEU A 428 -19.62 2.24 -9.00
C LEU A 428 -18.44 1.81 -9.87
N ARG A 429 -17.85 0.69 -9.52
CA ARG A 429 -16.78 0.08 -10.30
C ARG A 429 -17.31 -0.32 -11.68
N ILE A 430 -16.69 0.17 -12.72
CA ILE A 430 -16.96 -0.25 -14.09
C ILE A 430 -16.24 -1.58 -14.29
N LYS A 431 -16.99 -2.63 -14.61
CA LYS A 431 -16.40 -3.88 -15.06
C LYS A 431 -15.83 -3.62 -16.44
N ALA A 432 -14.52 -3.84 -16.64
CA ALA A 432 -13.94 -3.86 -17.97
C ALA A 432 -14.59 -5.03 -18.73
N GLU A 433 -15.22 -4.75 -19.85
CA GLU A 433 -15.65 -5.81 -20.74
C GLU A 433 -14.39 -6.52 -21.27
N PRO A 434 -14.36 -7.86 -21.30
CA PRO A 434 -13.25 -8.57 -21.89
C PRO A 434 -13.22 -8.21 -23.38
N VAL A 435 -12.18 -7.48 -23.81
CA VAL A 435 -11.91 -7.30 -25.22
C VAL A 435 -11.57 -8.67 -25.77
N ILE A 436 -12.45 -9.25 -26.57
CA ILE A 436 -12.17 -10.47 -27.31
C ILE A 436 -11.12 -10.08 -28.34
N ALA A 437 -9.85 -10.38 -28.06
CA ALA A 437 -8.81 -10.29 -29.07
C ALA A 437 -9.13 -11.35 -30.12
N THR A 438 -9.71 -10.93 -31.22
CA THR A 438 -9.78 -11.75 -32.43
C THR A 438 -8.34 -11.86 -32.95
N SER A 439 -7.70 -12.97 -32.67
CA SER A 439 -6.44 -13.36 -33.31
C SER A 439 -6.71 -13.58 -34.80
N PHE A 440 -6.31 -12.61 -35.59
CA PHE A 440 -6.18 -12.84 -37.03
C PHE A 440 -4.86 -13.57 -37.29
N GLU A 441 -4.90 -14.88 -37.44
CA GLU A 441 -3.86 -15.61 -38.15
C GLU A 441 -3.99 -15.30 -39.65
N GLY A 442 -2.98 -14.69 -40.22
CA GLY A 442 -2.84 -14.59 -41.67
C GLY A 442 -2.24 -13.29 -42.18
N GLY A 443 -0.96 -13.32 -42.52
CA GLY A 443 -0.34 -12.71 -43.70
C GLY A 443 -0.40 -11.19 -43.87
N ALA A 444 0.79 -10.60 -43.83
CA ALA A 444 1.25 -9.37 -44.49
C ALA A 444 0.18 -8.48 -45.14
N LEU A 445 0.15 -7.25 -44.67
CA LEU A 445 -0.04 -5.96 -45.31
C LEU A 445 -1.00 -5.03 -44.57
N GLY A 446 -0.48 -3.88 -44.25
CA GLY A 446 -1.08 -2.68 -43.69
C GLY A 446 -2.62 -2.57 -43.71
N GLY A 447 -3.26 -2.87 -42.59
CA GLY A 447 -4.68 -2.62 -42.40
C GLY A 447 -4.88 -1.67 -41.24
N VAL A 448 -5.57 -0.58 -41.50
CA VAL A 448 -6.04 0.39 -40.52
C VAL A 448 -6.94 -0.34 -39.51
N VAL A 449 -6.62 -0.28 -38.24
CA VAL A 449 -7.49 -0.80 -37.18
C VAL A 449 -8.62 0.20 -36.97
N GLU A 450 -9.78 -0.14 -37.44
CA GLU A 450 -11.01 0.60 -37.17
C GLU A 450 -11.53 0.17 -35.77
N THR A 451 -11.40 1.05 -34.80
CA THR A 451 -11.97 0.86 -33.47
C THR A 451 -13.49 1.00 -33.55
N VAL A 452 -14.19 -0.12 -33.44
CA VAL A 452 -15.66 -0.10 -33.34
C VAL A 452 -16.02 0.26 -31.90
N HIS A 453 -16.50 1.48 -31.70
CA HIS A 453 -17.14 1.90 -30.44
C HIS A 453 -18.54 1.27 -30.34
N TYR A 454 -18.71 0.35 -29.40
CA TYR A 454 -20.05 -0.10 -29.00
C TYR A 454 -20.64 0.83 -27.95
N ASP A 455 -21.75 1.48 -28.29
CA ASP A 455 -22.53 2.29 -27.37
C ASP A 455 -23.43 1.38 -26.53
N ALA A 456 -23.12 1.26 -25.24
CA ALA A 456 -23.78 0.34 -24.29
C ALA A 456 -25.30 0.62 -24.06
N LYS A 457 -25.89 1.58 -24.76
CA LYS A 457 -27.30 1.95 -24.63
C LYS A 457 -28.25 1.30 -25.67
N ARG A 458 -27.74 0.46 -26.55
CA ARG A 458 -28.54 -0.19 -27.61
C ARG A 458 -28.38 -1.71 -27.65
N LEU A 459 -28.40 -2.37 -26.49
CA LEU A 459 -28.61 -3.83 -26.46
C LEU A 459 -30.09 -4.11 -26.26
N ASP A 460 -30.84 -3.99 -27.35
CA ASP A 460 -32.18 -4.57 -27.47
C ASP A 460 -32.05 -6.07 -27.72
N SER A 461 -33.03 -6.85 -27.29
CA SER A 461 -33.08 -8.30 -27.22
C SER A 461 -32.78 -9.06 -28.54
N THR A 462 -32.66 -8.37 -29.66
CA THR A 462 -32.31 -8.93 -30.97
C THR A 462 -30.82 -9.21 -31.18
N ALA A 463 -29.92 -8.55 -30.43
CA ALA A 463 -28.48 -8.75 -30.58
C ALA A 463 -27.99 -10.11 -30.03
N HIS A 464 -28.65 -10.66 -29.01
CA HIS A 464 -28.32 -11.98 -28.49
C HIS A 464 -28.60 -13.13 -29.46
N GLU A 465 -29.54 -12.97 -30.37
CA GLU A 465 -29.90 -13.99 -31.34
C GLU A 465 -28.98 -13.93 -32.58
N GLU A 466 -28.47 -12.76 -32.94
CA GLU A 466 -27.50 -12.59 -34.04
C GLU A 466 -26.10 -13.14 -33.64
N ILE A 467 -25.65 -12.92 -32.41
CA ILE A 467 -24.38 -13.46 -31.90
C ILE A 467 -24.43 -15.00 -31.86
N ARG A 468 -25.57 -15.58 -31.56
CA ARG A 468 -25.77 -17.04 -31.55
C ARG A 468 -25.80 -17.64 -32.96
N ARG A 469 -26.21 -16.88 -33.99
CA ARG A 469 -26.19 -17.29 -35.39
C ARG A 469 -24.82 -17.14 -36.03
N ALA A 470 -24.04 -16.13 -35.63
CA ALA A 470 -22.67 -15.92 -36.12
C ALA A 470 -21.67 -16.98 -35.61
N SER A 471 -21.96 -17.66 -34.50
CA SER A 471 -21.13 -18.76 -33.95
C SER A 471 -21.33 -20.11 -34.62
N VAL A 472 -22.27 -20.24 -35.57
CA VAL A 472 -22.62 -21.51 -36.24
C VAL A 472 -22.58 -21.42 -37.78
N GLY A 473 -22.23 -20.27 -38.37
CA GLY A 473 -22.23 -20.09 -39.81
C GLY A 473 -20.84 -19.85 -40.40
N GLU A 474 -20.46 -20.65 -41.39
CA GLU A 474 -19.32 -20.42 -42.30
C GLU A 474 -19.38 -19.01 -42.90
N VAL A 475 -18.30 -18.24 -42.69
CA VAL A 475 -18.15 -16.92 -43.34
C VAL A 475 -17.67 -17.09 -44.77
N THR A 476 -18.58 -16.93 -45.71
CA THR A 476 -18.23 -16.88 -47.13
C THR A 476 -17.64 -15.50 -47.44
N VAL A 477 -16.33 -15.44 -47.73
CA VAL A 477 -15.65 -14.22 -48.15
C VAL A 477 -15.95 -13.99 -49.64
N LYS A 478 -16.71 -12.93 -49.95
CA LYS A 478 -16.81 -12.41 -51.34
C LYS A 478 -15.54 -11.62 -51.64
N GLY A 479 -14.70 -12.17 -52.48
CA GLY A 479 -13.53 -11.50 -53.03
C GLY A 479 -13.92 -10.35 -53.96
N VAL A 480 -13.36 -9.18 -53.71
CA VAL A 480 -13.36 -8.07 -54.68
C VAL A 480 -12.10 -8.18 -55.53
N THR A 481 -12.25 -8.65 -56.76
CA THR A 481 -11.21 -8.60 -57.77
C THR A 481 -11.22 -7.20 -58.39
N GLY A 482 -10.24 -6.36 -58.03
CA GLY A 482 -9.93 -5.12 -58.78
C GLY A 482 -8.75 -5.38 -59.69
N GLY A 483 -8.97 -5.30 -61.00
CA GLY A 483 -7.96 -5.54 -62.00
C GLY A 483 -6.85 -4.47 -62.03
N VAL A 484 -5.62 -4.93 -62.14
CA VAL A 484 -4.45 -4.09 -62.45
C VAL A 484 -4.22 -4.21 -63.94
N ASN A 485 -4.43 -3.11 -64.72
CA ASN A 485 -3.91 -2.95 -66.08
C ASN A 485 -2.47 -2.46 -65.99
N ALA A 486 -1.59 -3.21 -66.62
CA ALA A 486 -0.23 -2.84 -66.93
C ALA A 486 -0.19 -1.83 -68.13
N HIS A 487 0.55 -0.76 -67.97
CA HIS A 487 1.42 -0.17 -68.92
C HIS A 487 2.58 0.54 -68.25
#